data_f995cfc4d67b4915c749252027065769
#
_entry.id   f995cfc4d67b4915c749252027065769
#
_cell.length_a   1.000
_cell.length_b   1.000
_cell.length_c   1.000
_cell.angle_alpha   90.00
_cell.angle_beta   90.00
_cell.angle_gamma   90.00
#
_symmetry.space_group_name_H-M   'P 1'
#
loop_
_entity.id
_entity.type
_entity.pdbx_description
1 polymer ?
#
loop_
_entity_poly.entity_id
_entity_poly.type
_entity_poly.pdbx_seq_one_letter_code
_entity_poly.pdbx_strand_id
1 'polypeptide(L)'
;MKLTRHNGRSGKHGTYNPRHNDRRFDVENSEHIDAERARQNVYWDCYRGFTTHEFRENPEQPDFSFEEIERMYYYEHYFDHVEAQNARNEKTRHTERNRTVEDLLKNNKTCPEESIYQIGTIGESVPPDTLFSIVNEFYEEFERLFGSHIHILDWALHLDEGTPHIHERHVFDCENRYGELCPQQEKALEELGIPLPNPEKPKGRNNNRKQTFDAVCRTILFDIARRHGLHLDQEPSYGGRDYLEKQDYILMKQKEQLAAQEQKLEELKLDRKS
;
A
#
# COMPACT_ATOMS: atom_id res chain seq x y z
N MET A 1 14.17 -12.37 -16.57
CA MET A 1 13.07 -12.69 -15.62
C MET A 1 12.10 -11.53 -15.58
N LYS A 2 10.78 -11.77 -15.52
CA LYS A 2 9.75 -10.72 -15.54
C LYS A 2 9.35 -10.32 -14.12
N LEU A 3 9.37 -9.02 -13.84
CA LEU A 3 8.78 -8.44 -12.63
C LEU A 3 7.37 -7.96 -12.94
N THR A 4 6.41 -8.38 -12.14
CA THR A 4 5.01 -8.01 -12.29
C THR A 4 4.49 -7.35 -11.02
N ARG A 5 3.84 -6.19 -11.18
CA ARG A 5 3.00 -5.57 -10.17
C ARG A 5 1.65 -5.27 -10.84
N HIS A 6 0.62 -5.94 -10.37
CA HIS A 6 -0.76 -5.67 -10.76
C HIS A 6 -1.47 -5.01 -9.61
N ASN A 7 -2.35 -4.07 -9.90
CA ASN A 7 -3.13 -3.39 -8.88
C ASN A 7 -4.55 -3.12 -9.37
N GLY A 8 -5.46 -3.04 -8.43
CA GLY A 8 -6.87 -2.77 -8.67
C GLY A 8 -7.70 -2.72 -7.40
N ARG A 9 -8.99 -2.50 -7.57
CA ARG A 9 -9.97 -2.41 -6.48
C ARG A 9 -11.10 -3.38 -6.69
N SER A 10 -11.77 -3.76 -5.62
CA SER A 10 -12.98 -4.57 -5.74
C SER A 10 -14.00 -3.86 -6.65
N GLY A 11 -14.47 -4.57 -7.65
CA GLY A 11 -15.42 -4.10 -8.63
C GLY A 11 -16.33 -5.24 -9.08
N LYS A 12 -17.25 -4.95 -10.00
CA LYS A 12 -18.25 -5.89 -10.52
C LYS A 12 -17.66 -7.23 -11.03
N HIS A 13 -16.38 -7.28 -11.31
CA HIS A 13 -15.65 -8.45 -11.79
C HIS A 13 -14.60 -8.97 -10.80
N GLY A 14 -14.70 -8.56 -9.54
CA GLY A 14 -14.15 -9.08 -8.31
C GLY A 14 -12.88 -9.90 -8.40
N THR A 15 -11.75 -9.25 -8.71
CA THR A 15 -10.43 -9.91 -8.57
C THR A 15 -9.89 -9.78 -7.14
N TYR A 16 -10.52 -8.94 -6.30
CA TYR A 16 -10.00 -8.59 -4.99
C TYR A 16 -10.93 -9.08 -3.89
N ASN A 17 -10.46 -10.09 -3.20
CA ASN A 17 -11.21 -10.73 -2.13
C ASN A 17 -10.27 -10.95 -0.93
N PRO A 18 -10.40 -10.19 0.17
CA PRO A 18 -9.61 -10.40 1.37
C PRO A 18 -9.61 -11.85 1.86
N ARG A 19 -10.74 -12.58 1.67
CA ARG A 19 -10.86 -14.01 2.02
C ARG A 19 -9.99 -14.91 1.15
N HIS A 20 -9.68 -14.51 -0.09
CA HIS A 20 -8.71 -15.21 -0.92
C HIS A 20 -7.31 -15.01 -0.36
N ASN A 21 -6.98 -13.77 0.03
CA ASN A 21 -5.64 -13.43 0.48
C ASN A 21 -5.31 -14.11 1.82
N ASP A 22 -6.26 -14.20 2.73
CA ASP A 22 -6.07 -14.84 4.03
C ASP A 22 -6.51 -16.33 4.09
N ARG A 23 -6.83 -16.91 2.94
CA ARG A 23 -7.27 -18.32 2.80
C ARG A 23 -8.51 -18.67 3.64
N ARG A 24 -9.43 -17.74 3.85
CA ARG A 24 -10.71 -17.95 4.57
C ARG A 24 -11.79 -18.57 3.69
N PHE A 25 -11.44 -19.69 3.03
CA PHE A 25 -12.35 -20.52 2.24
C PHE A 25 -11.87 -21.97 2.26
N ASP A 26 -12.62 -22.87 1.64
CA ASP A 26 -12.28 -24.28 1.57
C ASP A 26 -11.07 -24.52 0.64
N VAL A 27 -9.88 -24.51 1.22
CA VAL A 27 -8.60 -24.71 0.53
C VAL A 27 -8.45 -26.17 0.07
N GLU A 28 -8.97 -27.15 0.82
CA GLU A 28 -8.81 -28.57 0.52
C GLU A 28 -9.54 -29.00 -0.77
N ASN A 29 -10.63 -28.30 -1.12
CA ASN A 29 -11.40 -28.57 -2.32
C ASN A 29 -11.10 -27.57 -3.47
N SER A 30 -10.01 -26.80 -3.37
CA SER A 30 -9.64 -25.81 -4.38
C SER A 30 -8.65 -26.41 -5.39
N GLU A 31 -9.05 -26.49 -6.66
CA GLU A 31 -8.26 -27.13 -7.73
C GLU A 31 -6.88 -26.51 -8.00
N HIS A 32 -6.66 -25.27 -7.57
CA HIS A 32 -5.45 -24.48 -7.89
C HIS A 32 -4.55 -24.22 -6.69
N ILE A 33 -4.91 -24.74 -5.52
CA ILE A 33 -4.20 -24.50 -4.26
C ILE A 33 -3.70 -25.83 -3.70
N ASP A 34 -2.43 -25.85 -3.35
CA ASP A 34 -1.81 -26.97 -2.64
C ASP A 34 -2.00 -26.77 -1.13
N ALA A 35 -2.89 -27.55 -0.53
CA ALA A 35 -3.26 -27.44 0.89
C ALA A 35 -2.07 -27.66 1.85
N GLU A 36 -1.08 -28.51 1.49
CA GLU A 36 0.10 -28.71 2.33
C GLU A 36 1.04 -27.47 2.27
N ARG A 37 1.18 -26.91 1.08
CA ARG A 37 1.98 -25.68 0.89
C ARG A 37 1.30 -24.44 1.48
N ALA A 38 -0.03 -24.41 1.56
CA ALA A 38 -0.79 -23.32 2.18
C ALA A 38 -0.39 -23.07 3.64
N ARG A 39 0.07 -24.13 4.35
CA ARG A 39 0.59 -24.01 5.73
C ARG A 39 1.89 -23.22 5.83
N GLN A 40 2.58 -23.01 4.71
CA GLN A 40 3.82 -22.24 4.63
C GLN A 40 3.58 -20.78 4.26
N ASN A 41 2.34 -20.40 3.95
CA ASN A 41 1.98 -19.02 3.65
C ASN A 41 2.31 -18.11 4.83
N VAL A 42 2.77 -16.89 4.53
CA VAL A 42 3.09 -15.88 5.53
C VAL A 42 2.09 -14.74 5.41
N TYR A 43 1.62 -14.26 6.54
CA TYR A 43 0.63 -13.19 6.63
C TYR A 43 1.16 -12.05 7.49
N TRP A 44 0.74 -10.85 7.17
CA TRP A 44 1.01 -9.65 7.95
C TRP A 44 -0.22 -8.75 7.95
N ASP A 45 -0.49 -8.09 9.05
CA ASP A 45 -1.46 -7.01 9.12
C ASP A 45 -0.98 -5.86 10.04
N CYS A 46 -1.58 -4.69 9.86
CA CYS A 46 -1.18 -3.45 10.52
C CYS A 46 -1.39 -3.44 12.04
N TYR A 47 -2.14 -4.38 12.60
CA TYR A 47 -2.40 -4.46 14.05
C TYR A 47 -1.52 -5.48 14.76
N ARG A 48 -1.25 -6.62 14.13
CA ARG A 48 -0.53 -7.74 14.77
C ARG A 48 0.89 -7.94 14.24
N GLY A 49 1.18 -7.38 13.06
CA GLY A 49 2.42 -7.69 12.36
C GLY A 49 2.39 -9.07 11.70
N PHE A 50 3.52 -9.76 11.72
CA PHE A 50 3.66 -11.08 11.10
C PHE A 50 2.89 -12.15 11.85
N THR A 51 2.14 -12.98 11.11
CA THR A 51 1.46 -14.16 11.62
C THR A 51 1.73 -15.36 10.71
N THR A 52 1.75 -16.56 11.30
CA THR A 52 1.87 -17.84 10.57
C THR A 52 0.53 -18.53 10.49
N HIS A 53 0.43 -19.50 9.62
CA HIS A 53 -0.74 -20.36 9.52
C HIS A 53 -1.07 -21.04 10.89
N GLU A 54 -0.06 -21.55 11.60
CA GLU A 54 -0.22 -22.16 12.92
C GLU A 54 -0.78 -21.17 13.96
N PHE A 55 -0.32 -19.92 13.94
CA PHE A 55 -0.85 -18.88 14.83
C PHE A 55 -2.33 -18.63 14.54
N ARG A 56 -2.71 -18.59 13.27
CA ARG A 56 -4.07 -18.30 12.83
C ARG A 56 -5.05 -19.45 13.05
N GLU A 57 -4.57 -20.68 13.10
CA GLU A 57 -5.37 -21.88 13.43
C GLU A 57 -5.49 -22.13 14.94
N ASN A 58 -4.75 -21.41 15.78
CA ASN A 58 -4.79 -21.61 17.22
C ASN A 58 -6.11 -21.08 17.83
N PRO A 59 -7.02 -21.94 18.33
CA PRO A 59 -8.31 -21.52 18.86
C PRO A 59 -8.22 -20.67 20.14
N GLU A 60 -7.06 -20.63 20.80
CA GLU A 60 -6.81 -19.81 22.00
C GLU A 60 -6.38 -18.38 21.64
N GLN A 61 -6.10 -18.10 20.37
CA GLN A 61 -5.70 -16.78 19.89
C GLN A 61 -6.86 -16.12 19.12
N PRO A 62 -7.17 -14.85 19.36
CA PRO A 62 -8.12 -14.13 18.54
C PRO A 62 -7.52 -13.97 17.13
N ASP A 63 -8.09 -14.69 16.17
CA ASP A 63 -7.69 -14.59 14.78
C ASP A 63 -8.70 -13.73 14.01
N PHE A 64 -8.27 -12.55 13.62
CA PHE A 64 -9.03 -11.66 12.76
C PHE A 64 -8.70 -11.94 11.29
N SER A 65 -9.75 -12.05 10.48
CA SER A 65 -9.61 -12.08 9.02
C SER A 65 -9.11 -10.74 8.49
N PHE A 66 -8.54 -10.73 7.30
CA PHE A 66 -8.18 -9.48 6.63
C PHE A 66 -9.39 -8.56 6.41
N GLU A 67 -10.57 -9.14 6.15
CA GLU A 67 -11.82 -8.37 6.06
C GLU A 67 -12.14 -7.65 7.38
N GLU A 68 -11.90 -8.29 8.53
CA GLU A 68 -12.10 -7.68 9.86
C GLU A 68 -11.02 -6.64 10.16
N ILE A 69 -9.76 -6.88 9.80
CA ILE A 69 -8.66 -5.92 9.91
C ILE A 69 -8.97 -4.64 9.14
N GLU A 70 -9.35 -4.77 7.86
CA GLU A 70 -9.74 -3.62 7.04
C GLU A 70 -10.92 -2.86 7.64
N ARG A 71 -11.92 -3.58 8.14
CA ARG A 71 -13.08 -2.97 8.81
C ARG A 71 -12.67 -2.22 10.07
N MET A 72 -11.85 -2.82 10.93
CA MET A 72 -11.34 -2.16 12.15
C MET A 72 -10.61 -0.87 11.79
N TYR A 73 -9.68 -0.92 10.82
CA TYR A 73 -8.95 0.25 10.36
C TYR A 73 -9.88 1.38 9.89
N TYR A 74 -10.88 1.05 9.07
CA TYR A 74 -11.83 2.05 8.55
C TYR A 74 -12.72 2.64 9.64
N TYR A 75 -13.13 1.87 10.63
CA TYR A 75 -13.88 2.39 11.78
C TYR A 75 -13.00 3.29 12.64
N GLU A 76 -11.77 2.91 12.91
CA GLU A 76 -10.85 3.70 13.73
C GLU A 76 -10.51 5.05 13.09
N HIS A 77 -10.26 5.07 11.78
CA HIS A 77 -9.73 6.26 11.11
C HIS A 77 -10.77 7.12 10.41
N TYR A 78 -11.92 6.56 9.98
CA TYR A 78 -12.86 7.28 9.13
C TYR A 78 -14.27 7.42 9.71
N PHE A 79 -14.54 6.88 10.89
CA PHE A 79 -15.86 6.99 11.55
C PHE A 79 -16.27 8.45 11.77
N ASP A 80 -15.38 9.26 12.33
CA ASP A 80 -15.65 10.68 12.61
C ASP A 80 -15.96 11.48 11.34
N HIS A 81 -15.26 11.18 10.24
CA HIS A 81 -15.55 11.77 8.93
C HIS A 81 -16.97 11.43 8.46
N VAL A 82 -17.36 10.14 8.56
CA VAL A 82 -18.69 9.68 8.14
C VAL A 82 -19.78 10.36 8.97
N GLU A 83 -19.65 10.40 10.28
CA GLU A 83 -20.60 11.07 11.18
C GLU A 83 -20.69 12.57 10.90
N ALA A 84 -19.57 13.25 10.75
CA ALA A 84 -19.56 14.68 10.43
C ALA A 84 -20.20 14.97 9.07
N GLN A 85 -19.97 14.11 8.06
CA GLN A 85 -20.62 14.25 6.76
C GLN A 85 -22.12 14.01 6.83
N ASN A 86 -22.57 12.99 7.56
CA ASN A 86 -23.98 12.70 7.77
C ASN A 86 -24.69 13.87 8.47
N ALA A 87 -24.09 14.44 9.50
CA ALA A 87 -24.61 15.62 10.19
C ALA A 87 -24.75 16.84 9.25
N ARG A 88 -23.81 17.04 8.30
CA ARG A 88 -23.92 18.09 7.27
C ARG A 88 -25.06 17.81 6.29
N ASN A 89 -25.24 16.55 5.88
CA ASN A 89 -26.33 16.14 5.01
C ASN A 89 -27.69 16.39 5.66
N GLU A 90 -27.86 16.07 6.94
CA GLU A 90 -29.07 16.34 7.72
C GLU A 90 -29.40 17.82 7.79
N LYS A 91 -28.42 18.67 8.09
CA LYS A 91 -28.60 20.14 8.11
C LYS A 91 -29.07 20.70 6.77
N THR A 92 -28.61 20.07 5.67
CA THR A 92 -28.99 20.50 4.31
C THR A 92 -30.18 19.72 3.74
N ARG A 93 -30.80 18.85 4.52
CA ARG A 93 -31.94 18.00 4.14
C ARG A 93 -31.64 17.04 2.99
N HIS A 94 -30.42 16.50 2.98
CA HIS A 94 -29.92 15.52 2.00
C HIS A 94 -29.58 14.17 2.67
N THR A 95 -30.49 13.68 3.54
CA THR A 95 -30.30 12.44 4.30
C THR A 95 -30.13 11.20 3.40
N GLU A 96 -30.61 11.26 2.16
CA GLU A 96 -30.36 10.22 1.13
C GLU A 96 -28.90 10.03 0.77
N ARG A 97 -28.03 10.96 1.17
CA ARG A 97 -26.56 10.89 0.97
C ARG A 97 -25.83 10.36 2.19
N ASN A 98 -26.54 10.07 3.26
CA ASN A 98 -25.92 9.49 4.45
C ASN A 98 -25.30 8.13 4.13
N ARG A 99 -24.16 7.87 4.74
CA ARG A 99 -23.38 6.66 4.52
C ARG A 99 -22.95 6.07 5.85
N THR A 100 -22.52 4.82 5.79
CA THR A 100 -21.83 4.10 6.86
C THR A 100 -20.36 3.89 6.51
N VAL A 101 -19.56 3.45 7.46
CA VAL A 101 -18.19 3.06 7.21
C VAL A 101 -18.11 1.88 6.22
N GLU A 102 -19.04 0.94 6.30
CA GLU A 102 -19.17 -0.17 5.35
C GLU A 102 -19.42 0.29 3.92
N ASP A 103 -20.10 1.43 3.73
CA ASP A 103 -20.28 2.00 2.40
C ASP A 103 -18.95 2.50 1.81
N LEU A 104 -18.01 2.97 2.64
CA LEU A 104 -16.66 3.31 2.19
C LEU A 104 -15.89 2.05 1.74
N LEU A 105 -15.96 0.97 2.51
CA LEU A 105 -15.32 -0.31 2.18
C LEU A 105 -15.87 -0.96 0.89
N LYS A 106 -17.13 -0.74 0.58
CA LYS A 106 -17.80 -1.30 -0.61
C LYS A 106 -17.67 -0.42 -1.85
N ASN A 107 -17.34 0.84 -1.69
CA ASN A 107 -17.28 1.79 -2.79
C ASN A 107 -15.91 1.68 -3.49
N ASN A 108 -15.91 1.42 -4.79
CA ASN A 108 -14.69 1.25 -5.61
C ASN A 108 -13.78 2.49 -5.70
N LYS A 109 -14.16 3.63 -5.12
CA LYS A 109 -13.31 4.84 -5.04
C LYS A 109 -12.65 4.98 -3.68
N THR A 110 -13.20 4.34 -2.65
CA THR A 110 -12.78 4.51 -1.26
C THR A 110 -12.35 3.21 -0.58
N CYS A 111 -12.69 2.04 -1.15
CA CYS A 111 -12.21 0.76 -0.64
C CYS A 111 -10.70 0.61 -0.76
N PRO A 112 -10.07 -0.29 0.00
CA PRO A 112 -8.67 -0.62 -0.17
C PRO A 112 -8.36 -1.05 -1.61
N GLU A 113 -7.18 -0.68 -2.08
CA GLU A 113 -6.63 -1.16 -3.34
C GLU A 113 -5.74 -2.36 -3.07
N GLU A 114 -5.76 -3.34 -3.95
CA GLU A 114 -4.87 -4.48 -3.90
C GLU A 114 -3.73 -4.33 -4.89
N SER A 115 -2.52 -4.72 -4.47
CA SER A 115 -1.37 -4.91 -5.34
C SER A 115 -0.89 -6.35 -5.25
N ILE A 116 -0.58 -6.96 -6.39
CA ILE A 116 -0.01 -8.30 -6.48
C ILE A 116 1.42 -8.18 -7.00
N TYR A 117 2.37 -8.75 -6.27
CA TYR A 117 3.79 -8.73 -6.61
C TYR A 117 4.27 -10.13 -6.94
N GLN A 118 4.87 -10.29 -8.11
CA GLN A 118 5.41 -11.56 -8.59
C GLN A 118 6.69 -11.32 -9.39
N ILE A 119 7.71 -12.15 -9.15
CA ILE A 119 8.96 -12.12 -9.93
C ILE A 119 9.17 -13.50 -10.54
N GLY A 120 9.12 -13.55 -11.86
CA GLY A 120 9.18 -14.78 -12.66
C GLY A 120 7.82 -15.23 -13.16
N THR A 121 7.80 -16.46 -13.66
CA THR A 121 6.62 -17.14 -14.21
C THR A 121 6.60 -18.60 -13.74
N ILE A 122 5.57 -19.35 -14.11
CA ILE A 122 5.52 -20.80 -13.84
C ILE A 122 6.76 -21.49 -14.43
N GLY A 123 7.51 -22.18 -13.57
CA GLY A 123 8.75 -22.89 -13.94
C GLY A 123 10.04 -22.06 -13.89
N GLU A 124 9.96 -20.73 -13.79
CA GLU A 124 11.11 -19.84 -13.63
C GLU A 124 10.76 -18.67 -12.70
N SER A 125 10.63 -18.93 -11.44
CA SER A 125 10.37 -17.91 -10.41
C SER A 125 11.51 -17.79 -9.43
N VAL A 126 11.59 -16.64 -8.74
CA VAL A 126 12.53 -16.49 -7.62
C VAL A 126 12.12 -17.38 -6.45
N PRO A 127 13.09 -17.84 -5.61
CA PRO A 127 12.77 -18.50 -4.36
C PRO A 127 11.88 -17.62 -3.45
N PRO A 128 10.98 -18.21 -2.66
CA PRO A 128 10.10 -17.46 -1.74
C PRO A 128 10.83 -16.47 -0.85
N ASP A 129 11.95 -16.87 -0.24
CA ASP A 129 12.76 -16.01 0.63
C ASP A 129 13.33 -14.80 -0.11
N THR A 130 13.67 -14.97 -1.38
CA THR A 130 14.16 -13.86 -2.22
C THR A 130 13.02 -12.89 -2.52
N LEU A 131 11.83 -13.38 -2.89
CA LEU A 131 10.65 -12.56 -3.10
C LEU A 131 10.28 -11.81 -1.83
N PHE A 132 10.24 -12.51 -0.70
CA PHE A 132 9.96 -11.93 0.62
C PHE A 132 10.93 -10.80 0.95
N SER A 133 12.24 -11.04 0.81
CA SER A 133 13.26 -10.04 1.12
C SER A 133 13.14 -8.79 0.25
N ILE A 134 12.89 -8.96 -1.05
CA ILE A 134 12.71 -7.85 -2.00
C ILE A 134 11.47 -7.04 -1.65
N VAL A 135 10.34 -7.70 -1.37
CA VAL A 135 9.08 -7.00 -1.10
C VAL A 135 9.09 -6.37 0.29
N ASN A 136 9.76 -6.97 1.28
CA ASN A 136 9.92 -6.35 2.60
C ASN A 136 10.75 -5.06 2.52
N GLU A 137 11.89 -5.08 1.79
CA GLU A 137 12.68 -3.86 1.52
C GLU A 137 11.86 -2.81 0.74
N PHE A 138 11.00 -3.26 -0.18
CA PHE A 138 10.07 -2.37 -0.87
C PHE A 138 9.08 -1.73 0.09
N TYR A 139 8.52 -2.46 1.06
CA TYR A 139 7.58 -1.89 2.03
C TYR A 139 8.24 -0.86 2.96
N GLU A 140 9.48 -1.06 3.35
CA GLU A 140 10.23 -0.06 4.11
C GLU A 140 10.40 1.25 3.33
N GLU A 141 10.76 1.14 2.04
CA GLU A 141 10.87 2.31 1.16
C GLU A 141 9.52 2.94 0.85
N PHE A 142 8.48 2.12 0.67
CA PHE A 142 7.11 2.56 0.45
C PHE A 142 6.58 3.38 1.63
N GLU A 143 6.75 2.87 2.85
CA GLU A 143 6.37 3.58 4.09
C GLU A 143 7.14 4.90 4.22
N ARG A 144 8.43 4.90 3.95
CA ARG A 144 9.27 6.10 4.00
C ARG A 144 8.80 7.19 3.03
N LEU A 145 8.39 6.82 1.82
CA LEU A 145 8.00 7.75 0.76
C LEU A 145 6.54 8.16 0.81
N PHE A 146 5.67 7.26 1.20
CA PHE A 146 4.22 7.40 1.01
C PHE A 146 3.40 7.22 2.29
N GLY A 147 4.00 6.76 3.39
CA GLY A 147 3.30 6.42 4.64
C GLY A 147 2.54 7.55 5.29
N SER A 148 2.77 8.81 4.88
CA SER A 148 1.94 9.94 5.32
C SER A 148 0.53 9.96 4.74
N HIS A 149 0.27 9.21 3.64
CA HIS A 149 -0.99 9.23 2.91
C HIS A 149 -1.39 7.88 2.31
N ILE A 150 -0.56 6.87 2.44
CA ILE A 150 -0.86 5.52 1.92
C ILE A 150 -0.48 4.50 2.98
N HIS A 151 -1.46 3.77 3.47
CA HIS A 151 -1.30 2.84 4.59
C HIS A 151 -1.55 1.41 4.14
N ILE A 152 -0.55 0.54 4.34
CA ILE A 152 -0.67 -0.90 4.10
C ILE A 152 -1.50 -1.50 5.24
N LEU A 153 -2.58 -2.19 4.91
CA LEU A 153 -3.51 -2.78 5.88
C LEU A 153 -3.15 -4.23 6.19
N ASP A 154 -2.91 -5.00 5.14
CA ASP A 154 -2.55 -6.40 5.23
C ASP A 154 -1.83 -6.88 3.97
N TRP A 155 -1.12 -8.00 4.08
CA TRP A 155 -0.57 -8.72 2.95
C TRP A 155 -0.34 -10.21 3.26
N ALA A 156 -0.33 -11.02 2.21
CA ALA A 156 -0.04 -12.45 2.28
C ALA A 156 0.98 -12.86 1.21
N LEU A 157 2.00 -13.62 1.60
CA LEU A 157 2.86 -14.36 0.69
C LEU A 157 2.24 -15.73 0.47
N HIS A 158 1.79 -15.98 -0.75
CA HIS A 158 1.24 -17.25 -1.17
C HIS A 158 2.33 -18.14 -1.78
N LEU A 159 2.49 -19.32 -1.20
CA LEU A 159 3.41 -20.37 -1.64
C LEU A 159 2.68 -21.57 -2.21
N ASP A 160 1.38 -21.60 -2.08
CA ASP A 160 0.46 -22.69 -2.36
C ASP A 160 -0.11 -22.70 -3.79
N GLU A 161 0.26 -21.74 -4.59
CA GLU A 161 -0.08 -21.66 -6.01
C GLU A 161 1.13 -21.91 -6.92
N GLY A 162 0.93 -21.84 -8.24
CA GLY A 162 1.95 -22.21 -9.23
C GLY A 162 3.22 -21.37 -9.21
N THR A 163 3.17 -20.14 -8.72
CA THR A 163 4.31 -19.22 -8.58
C THR A 163 4.18 -18.43 -7.29
N PRO A 164 5.24 -18.31 -6.46
CA PRO A 164 5.21 -17.47 -5.28
C PRO A 164 4.84 -16.03 -5.64
N HIS A 165 3.89 -15.45 -4.91
CA HIS A 165 3.45 -14.08 -5.10
C HIS A 165 2.89 -13.48 -3.82
N ILE A 166 2.84 -12.15 -3.75
CA ILE A 166 2.33 -11.43 -2.59
C ILE A 166 1.10 -10.65 -3.01
N HIS A 167 0.02 -10.81 -2.25
CA HIS A 167 -1.15 -9.92 -2.25
C HIS A 167 -0.99 -8.92 -1.13
N GLU A 168 -1.08 -7.64 -1.42
CA GLU A 168 -0.99 -6.54 -0.45
C GLU A 168 -2.17 -5.62 -0.63
N ARG A 169 -2.74 -5.15 0.46
CA ARG A 169 -3.87 -4.22 0.46
C ARG A 169 -3.53 -2.93 1.18
N HIS A 170 -3.85 -1.80 0.55
CA HIS A 170 -3.58 -0.46 1.09
C HIS A 170 -4.73 0.50 0.84
N VAL A 171 -4.75 1.58 1.63
CA VAL A 171 -5.69 2.68 1.47
C VAL A 171 -4.93 3.99 1.23
N PHE A 172 -5.50 4.84 0.39
CA PHE A 172 -5.05 6.23 0.19
C PHE A 172 -5.95 7.14 0.99
N ASP A 173 -5.39 7.98 1.83
CA ASP A 173 -6.18 8.94 2.59
C ASP A 173 -5.51 10.31 2.72
N CYS A 174 -6.30 11.29 3.01
CA CYS A 174 -5.87 12.62 3.39
C CYS A 174 -7.01 13.40 4.01
N GLU A 175 -6.71 14.51 4.63
CA GLU A 175 -7.71 15.41 5.15
C GLU A 175 -8.53 16.05 4.01
N ASN A 176 -9.84 16.10 4.18
CA ASN A 176 -10.71 16.85 3.30
C ASN A 176 -10.68 18.35 3.62
N ARG A 177 -11.49 19.16 2.93
CA ARG A 177 -11.57 20.62 3.16
C ARG A 177 -12.06 21.03 4.56
N TYR A 178 -12.51 20.09 5.36
CA TYR A 178 -13.01 20.32 6.73
C TYR A 178 -11.99 19.82 7.79
N GLY A 179 -10.81 19.35 7.38
CA GLY A 179 -9.81 18.76 8.27
C GLY A 179 -10.16 17.35 8.75
N GLU A 180 -11.03 16.63 8.03
CA GLU A 180 -11.43 15.27 8.37
C GLU A 180 -10.65 14.28 7.50
N LEU A 181 -9.99 13.31 8.12
CA LEU A 181 -9.29 12.23 7.42
C LEU A 181 -10.30 11.33 6.71
N CYS A 182 -10.09 11.07 5.43
CA CYS A 182 -10.97 10.20 4.66
C CYS A 182 -10.27 9.58 3.43
N PRO A 183 -10.76 8.44 2.91
CA PRO A 183 -10.18 7.82 1.74
C PRO A 183 -10.30 8.69 0.49
N GLN A 184 -9.17 9.16 -0.06
CA GLN A 184 -9.12 10.06 -1.23
C GLN A 184 -7.84 9.87 -2.04
N GLN A 185 -7.80 8.90 -2.94
CA GLN A 185 -6.61 8.55 -3.71
C GLN A 185 -5.97 9.73 -4.46
N GLU A 186 -6.75 10.47 -5.22
CA GLU A 186 -6.16 11.53 -6.07
C GLU A 186 -5.58 12.68 -5.26
N LYS A 187 -6.24 13.06 -4.16
CA LYS A 187 -5.76 14.11 -3.29
C LYS A 187 -4.54 13.66 -2.48
N ALA A 188 -4.55 12.44 -1.96
CA ALA A 188 -3.40 11.84 -1.30
C ALA A 188 -2.15 11.84 -2.19
N LEU A 189 -2.30 11.42 -3.45
CA LEU A 189 -1.21 11.45 -4.42
C LEU A 189 -0.77 12.88 -4.80
N GLU A 190 -1.66 13.85 -4.75
CA GLU A 190 -1.33 15.27 -4.95
C GLU A 190 -0.51 15.83 -3.78
N GLU A 191 -0.91 15.54 -2.56
CA GLU A 191 -0.19 15.97 -1.35
C GLU A 191 1.19 15.30 -1.23
N LEU A 192 1.34 14.07 -1.70
CA LEU A 192 2.64 13.40 -1.87
C LEU A 192 3.50 14.02 -2.99
N GLY A 193 3.00 15.00 -3.74
CA GLY A 193 3.72 15.62 -4.84
C GLY A 193 3.87 14.72 -6.08
N ILE A 194 3.09 13.68 -6.22
CA ILE A 194 3.09 12.82 -7.41
C ILE A 194 2.55 13.62 -8.61
N PRO A 195 3.32 13.80 -9.69
CA PRO A 195 2.87 14.61 -10.84
C PRO A 195 1.91 13.82 -11.73
N LEU A 196 1.18 14.55 -12.58
CA LEU A 196 0.52 13.95 -13.73
C LEU A 196 1.57 13.45 -14.73
N PRO A 197 1.34 12.37 -15.48
CA PRO A 197 2.23 11.92 -16.55
C PRO A 197 2.51 13.02 -17.59
N ASN A 198 1.51 13.82 -17.88
CA ASN A 198 1.65 15.02 -18.69
C ASN A 198 1.00 16.23 -17.97
N PRO A 199 1.80 17.08 -17.29
CA PRO A 199 1.28 18.24 -16.55
C PRO A 199 0.58 19.29 -17.41
N GLU A 200 0.87 19.35 -18.71
CA GLU A 200 0.25 20.31 -19.65
C GLU A 200 -1.14 19.89 -20.09
N LYS A 201 -1.52 18.63 -19.86
CA LYS A 201 -2.85 18.11 -20.21
C LYS A 201 -3.76 18.04 -18.99
N PRO A 202 -5.06 18.24 -19.19
CA PRO A 202 -6.02 18.07 -18.10
C PRO A 202 -6.01 16.64 -17.56
N LYS A 203 -6.29 16.50 -16.27
CA LYS A 203 -6.49 15.23 -15.61
C LYS A 203 -7.62 14.43 -16.27
N GLY A 204 -7.41 13.13 -16.46
CA GLY A 204 -8.38 12.23 -17.09
C GLY A 204 -7.96 10.77 -16.95
N ARG A 205 -8.71 9.88 -17.60
CA ARG A 205 -8.47 8.42 -17.55
C ARG A 205 -7.03 8.03 -17.91
N ASN A 206 -6.46 8.68 -18.91
CA ASN A 206 -5.12 8.40 -19.42
C ASN A 206 -4.06 9.42 -18.99
N ASN A 207 -4.39 10.30 -18.02
CA ASN A 207 -3.48 11.29 -17.46
C ASN A 207 -3.88 11.56 -16.01
N ASN A 208 -3.46 10.71 -15.10
CA ASN A 208 -3.76 10.81 -13.67
C ASN A 208 -2.54 10.42 -12.83
N ARG A 209 -2.50 10.91 -11.58
CA ARG A 209 -1.37 10.69 -10.67
C ARG A 209 -1.14 9.22 -10.32
N LYS A 210 -2.20 8.40 -10.35
CA LYS A 210 -2.08 6.95 -10.10
C LYS A 210 -1.14 6.27 -11.09
N GLN A 211 -1.14 6.68 -12.36
CA GLN A 211 -0.22 6.12 -13.36
C GLN A 211 1.24 6.43 -13.03
N THR A 212 1.54 7.65 -12.60
CA THR A 212 2.89 8.00 -12.15
C THR A 212 3.26 7.25 -10.88
N PHE A 213 2.35 7.20 -9.90
CA PHE A 213 2.56 6.43 -8.67
C PHE A 213 2.88 4.96 -8.94
N ASP A 214 2.12 4.31 -9.83
CA ASP A 214 2.37 2.93 -10.20
C ASP A 214 3.73 2.75 -10.90
N ALA A 215 4.14 3.70 -11.72
CA ALA A 215 5.46 3.71 -12.34
C ALA A 215 6.58 3.89 -11.28
N VAL A 216 6.39 4.76 -10.30
CA VAL A 216 7.33 4.94 -9.17
C VAL A 216 7.47 3.65 -8.38
N CYS A 217 6.36 3.03 -7.96
CA CYS A 217 6.40 1.76 -7.22
C CYS A 217 7.12 0.66 -8.01
N ARG A 218 6.87 0.55 -9.32
CA ARG A 218 7.57 -0.42 -10.16
C ARG A 218 9.06 -0.12 -10.29
N THR A 219 9.45 1.14 -10.35
CA THR A 219 10.86 1.55 -10.42
C THR A 219 11.58 1.19 -9.12
N ILE A 220 10.99 1.50 -7.96
CA ILE A 220 11.55 1.12 -6.65
C ILE A 220 11.75 -0.39 -6.58
N LEU A 221 10.70 -1.14 -6.89
CA LEU A 221 10.74 -2.61 -6.83
C LEU A 221 11.77 -3.19 -7.80
N PHE A 222 11.91 -2.62 -8.99
CA PHE A 222 12.90 -2.99 -9.99
C PHE A 222 14.34 -2.75 -9.50
N ASP A 223 14.61 -1.57 -8.92
CA ASP A 223 15.93 -1.21 -8.41
C ASP A 223 16.31 -2.09 -7.20
N ILE A 224 15.35 -2.41 -6.31
CA ILE A 224 15.56 -3.36 -5.21
C ILE A 224 15.88 -4.75 -5.76
N ALA A 225 15.08 -5.28 -6.67
CA ALA A 225 15.32 -6.59 -7.25
C ALA A 225 16.71 -6.70 -7.93
N ARG A 226 17.16 -5.64 -8.59
CA ARG A 226 18.53 -5.57 -9.14
C ARG A 226 19.62 -5.59 -8.06
N ARG A 227 19.41 -4.90 -6.92
CA ARG A 227 20.33 -4.96 -5.77
C ARG A 227 20.43 -6.36 -5.19
N HIS A 228 19.36 -7.14 -5.25
CA HIS A 228 19.34 -8.56 -4.90
C HIS A 228 19.93 -9.48 -5.99
N GLY A 229 20.58 -8.93 -7.01
CA GLY A 229 21.28 -9.67 -8.05
C GLY A 229 20.39 -10.24 -9.16
N LEU A 230 19.13 -9.82 -9.26
CA LEU A 230 18.23 -10.32 -10.30
C LEU A 230 18.43 -9.59 -11.63
N HIS A 231 18.41 -10.37 -12.72
CA HIS A 231 18.39 -9.86 -14.09
C HIS A 231 16.95 -9.80 -14.59
N LEU A 232 16.41 -8.58 -14.71
CA LEU A 232 15.05 -8.32 -15.14
C LEU A 232 15.01 -7.90 -16.60
N ASP A 233 14.00 -8.39 -17.34
CA ASP A 233 13.91 -8.25 -18.79
C ASP A 233 13.53 -6.84 -19.28
N GLN A 234 12.86 -6.06 -18.44
CA GLN A 234 12.35 -4.74 -18.81
C GLN A 234 12.48 -3.72 -17.68
N GLU A 235 13.09 -2.57 -17.97
CA GLU A 235 13.01 -1.41 -17.09
C GLU A 235 11.57 -0.84 -17.04
N PRO A 236 11.13 -0.37 -15.86
CA PRO A 236 9.88 0.37 -15.75
C PRO A 236 9.91 1.62 -16.62
N SER A 237 8.87 1.86 -17.40
CA SER A 237 8.70 3.08 -18.19
C SER A 237 7.83 4.09 -17.47
N TYR A 238 7.94 5.39 -17.85
CA TYR A 238 7.26 6.57 -17.30
C TYR A 238 7.85 7.14 -16.00
N GLY A 239 8.21 8.41 -15.97
CA GLY A 239 8.40 9.38 -14.87
C GLY A 239 8.71 8.93 -13.45
N GLY A 240 8.76 7.63 -13.19
CA GLY A 240 9.02 7.06 -11.88
C GLY A 240 10.44 7.36 -11.39
N ARG A 241 11.42 7.26 -12.27
CA ARG A 241 12.83 7.59 -11.93
C ARG A 241 13.02 9.07 -11.68
N ASP A 242 12.46 9.92 -12.54
CA ASP A 242 12.53 11.38 -12.38
C ASP A 242 11.92 11.84 -11.03
N TYR A 243 10.83 11.18 -10.61
CA TYR A 243 10.23 11.42 -9.30
C TYR A 243 11.17 11.03 -8.17
N LEU A 244 11.78 9.87 -8.23
CA LEU A 244 12.70 9.37 -7.19
C LEU A 244 13.95 10.24 -7.08
N GLU A 245 14.56 10.61 -8.21
CA GLU A 245 15.72 11.52 -8.24
C GLU A 245 15.40 12.89 -7.61
N LYS A 246 14.19 13.41 -7.87
CA LYS A 246 13.72 14.64 -7.22
C LYS A 246 13.56 14.47 -5.70
N GLN A 247 13.01 13.34 -5.25
CA GLN A 247 12.87 13.07 -3.82
C GLN A 247 14.23 12.91 -3.13
N ASP A 248 15.16 12.22 -3.75
CA ASP A 248 16.53 12.10 -3.23
C ASP A 248 17.23 13.45 -3.12
N TYR A 249 17.07 14.34 -4.11
CA TYR A 249 17.59 15.69 -4.05
C TYR A 249 16.96 16.50 -2.91
N ILE A 250 15.66 16.44 -2.71
CA ILE A 250 14.94 17.10 -1.61
C ILE A 250 15.47 16.60 -0.26
N LEU A 251 15.59 15.30 -0.09
CA LEU A 251 16.10 14.68 1.13
C LEU A 251 17.54 15.10 1.43
N MET A 252 18.40 15.14 0.39
CA MET A 252 19.77 15.63 0.52
C MET A 252 19.79 17.07 1.03
N LYS A 253 18.99 17.95 0.45
CA LYS A 253 18.88 19.34 0.87
C LYS A 253 18.37 19.52 2.30
N GLN A 254 17.38 18.72 2.70
CA GLN A 254 16.89 18.73 4.08
C GLN A 254 17.98 18.29 5.08
N LYS A 255 18.75 17.26 4.75
CA LYS A 255 19.89 16.81 5.59
C LYS A 255 20.98 17.89 5.71
N GLU A 256 21.31 18.58 4.62
CA GLU A 256 22.26 19.71 4.65
C GLU A 256 21.76 20.84 5.56
N GLN A 257 20.48 21.20 5.47
CA GLN A 257 19.87 22.25 6.31
C GLN A 257 19.85 21.84 7.80
N LEU A 258 19.53 20.58 8.09
CA LEU A 258 19.51 20.07 9.46
C LEU A 258 20.93 20.13 10.07
N ALA A 259 21.94 19.65 9.36
CA ALA A 259 23.33 19.71 9.80
C ALA A 259 23.80 21.14 10.07
N ALA A 260 23.44 22.10 9.21
CA ALA A 260 23.75 23.51 9.40
C ALA A 260 23.04 24.11 10.65
N GLN A 261 21.81 23.70 10.91
CA GLN A 261 21.09 24.12 12.13
C GLN A 261 21.70 23.53 13.40
N GLU A 262 22.10 22.27 13.38
CA GLU A 262 22.78 21.61 14.50
C GLU A 262 24.11 22.30 14.82
N GLN A 263 24.92 22.60 13.80
CA GLN A 263 26.18 23.31 13.96
C GLN A 263 25.97 24.70 14.59
N LYS A 264 24.99 25.46 14.08
CA LYS A 264 24.65 26.77 14.63
C LYS A 264 24.15 26.70 16.07
N LEU A 265 23.41 25.65 16.42
CA LEU A 265 22.96 25.41 17.81
C LEU A 265 24.16 25.12 18.74
N GLU A 266 25.15 24.37 18.26
CA GLU A 266 26.37 24.04 19.01
C GLU A 266 27.21 25.31 19.25
N GLU A 267 27.39 26.16 18.25
CA GLU A 267 28.06 27.45 18.37
C GLU A 267 27.39 28.35 19.43
N LEU A 268 26.05 28.45 19.37
CA LEU A 268 25.29 29.24 20.36
C LEU A 268 25.35 28.66 21.80
N LYS A 269 25.53 27.34 21.95
CA LYS A 269 25.74 26.72 23.28
C LYS A 269 27.14 27.01 23.83
N LEU A 270 28.15 27.12 22.97
CA LEU A 270 29.52 27.46 23.35
C LEU A 270 29.62 28.94 23.80
N ASP A 271 29.02 29.85 23.06
CA ASP A 271 28.98 31.30 23.38
C ASP A 271 28.27 31.58 24.74
N ARG A 272 27.29 30.75 25.11
CA ARG A 272 26.60 30.90 26.42
C ARG A 272 27.40 30.38 27.62
N LYS A 273 28.50 29.64 27.40
CA LYS A 273 29.35 29.09 28.42
C LYS A 273 30.64 29.88 28.64
N SER A 274 30.93 30.83 27.75
CA SER A 274 32.02 31.81 27.89
C SER A 274 31.51 33.11 28.50
#